data_3b0135f9c027dd4765b2ed3523bbd38e
#
_entry.id   3b0135f9c027dd4765b2ed3523bbd38e
#
_cell.length_a   1.000
_cell.length_b   1.000
_cell.length_c   1.000
_cell.angle_alpha   90.00
_cell.angle_beta   90.00
_cell.angle_gamma   90.00
#
_symmetry.space_group_name_H-M   'P 1'
#
loop_
_entity.id
_entity.type
_entity.pdbx_description
1 polymer ?
#
loop_
_entity_poly.entity_id
_entity_poly.type
_entity_poly.pdbx_seq_one_letter_code
_entity_poly.pdbx_strand_id
1 'polypeptide(L)'
;MKEQKKSEPDTSLTPAQETLEQLWEEHVRHEFNTHNTDETLATMVDDAYVNHIPVLTGGVGKDELREFYSKRFIPQMPPDTEMTTVSRTIGNDQLVDEMVFKFTHTIPMDWMLPGIAPTGKRVEVPLVAIVRFKEGKLAHEHIYWDQASVLVQLGLLDAATLPVAGIESARKALDPSLPSNELMRRASRGK
;
A
#
# COMPACT_ATOMS: atom_id res chain seq x y z
N MET A 1 25.29 -44.29 8.92
CA MET A 1 24.38 -43.16 9.26
C MET A 1 23.94 -42.54 7.92
N LYS A 2 22.67 -42.75 7.52
CA LYS A 2 22.16 -42.14 6.29
C LYS A 2 21.75 -40.71 6.63
N GLU A 3 22.41 -39.73 6.03
CA GLU A 3 21.95 -38.34 6.09
C GLU A 3 20.56 -38.21 5.44
N GLN A 4 19.58 -37.85 6.24
CA GLN A 4 18.28 -37.42 5.74
C GLN A 4 18.47 -36.04 5.10
N LYS A 5 18.43 -36.00 3.77
CA LYS A 5 18.28 -34.75 3.01
C LYS A 5 17.00 -34.06 3.50
N LYS A 6 17.12 -32.96 4.25
CA LYS A 6 16.00 -32.08 4.52
C LYS A 6 15.49 -31.59 3.16
N SER A 7 14.27 -31.97 2.80
CA SER A 7 13.58 -31.34 1.67
C SER A 7 13.38 -29.87 1.99
N GLU A 8 13.80 -28.99 1.09
CA GLU A 8 13.42 -27.58 1.19
C GLU A 8 11.87 -27.50 1.22
N PRO A 9 11.30 -26.58 2.03
CA PRO A 9 9.86 -26.43 2.05
C PRO A 9 9.37 -26.09 0.64
N ASP A 10 8.35 -26.79 0.18
CA ASP A 10 7.64 -26.43 -1.06
C ASP A 10 7.02 -25.05 -0.88
N THR A 11 7.52 -24.07 -1.63
CA THR A 11 7.09 -22.68 -1.59
C THR A 11 5.96 -22.40 -2.59
N SER A 12 5.44 -23.42 -3.27
CA SER A 12 4.30 -23.29 -4.19
C SER A 12 3.03 -22.93 -3.41
N LEU A 13 2.24 -22.02 -3.99
CA LEU A 13 0.91 -21.69 -3.45
C LEU A 13 -0.01 -22.91 -3.61
N THR A 14 -0.91 -23.06 -2.66
CA THR A 14 -2.04 -23.98 -2.81
C THR A 14 -3.07 -23.41 -3.79
N PRO A 15 -3.92 -24.23 -4.45
CA PRO A 15 -4.97 -23.72 -5.33
C PRO A 15 -5.90 -22.69 -4.67
N ALA A 16 -6.14 -22.81 -3.37
CA ALA A 16 -6.93 -21.85 -2.62
C ALA A 16 -6.21 -20.49 -2.51
N GLN A 17 -4.90 -20.50 -2.24
CA GLN A 17 -4.08 -19.29 -2.18
C GLN A 17 -3.93 -18.63 -3.54
N GLU A 18 -3.77 -19.41 -4.62
CA GLU A 18 -3.77 -18.88 -5.99
C GLU A 18 -5.08 -18.17 -6.32
N THR A 19 -6.22 -18.70 -5.85
CA THR A 19 -7.52 -18.06 -6.03
C THR A 19 -7.59 -16.71 -5.31
N LEU A 20 -7.06 -16.60 -4.08
CA LEU A 20 -7.01 -15.34 -3.34
C LEU A 20 -6.08 -14.32 -4.01
N GLU A 21 -4.95 -14.77 -4.53
CA GLU A 21 -4.03 -13.92 -5.28
C GLU A 21 -4.69 -13.35 -6.54
N GLN A 22 -5.31 -14.20 -7.35
CA GLN A 22 -6.01 -13.78 -8.55
C GLN A 22 -7.13 -12.76 -8.27
N LEU A 23 -7.91 -13.00 -7.19
CA LEU A 23 -8.98 -12.09 -6.79
C LEU A 23 -8.42 -10.71 -6.36
N TRP A 24 -7.30 -10.69 -5.63
CA TRP A 24 -6.63 -9.45 -5.26
C TRP A 24 -6.07 -8.71 -6.49
N GLU A 25 -5.42 -9.42 -7.41
CA GLU A 25 -4.90 -8.83 -8.63
C GLU A 25 -6.02 -8.29 -9.55
N GLU A 26 -7.15 -8.98 -9.60
CA GLU A 26 -8.34 -8.49 -10.32
C GLU A 26 -8.88 -7.20 -9.70
N HIS A 27 -8.99 -7.14 -8.37
CA HIS A 27 -9.43 -5.95 -7.64
C HIS A 27 -8.51 -4.75 -7.94
N VAL A 28 -7.20 -4.91 -7.74
CA VAL A 28 -6.18 -3.88 -8.02
C VAL A 28 -6.21 -3.44 -9.49
N ARG A 29 -6.41 -4.38 -10.41
CA ARG A 29 -6.54 -4.06 -11.84
C ARG A 29 -7.74 -3.14 -12.11
N HIS A 30 -8.86 -3.34 -11.43
CA HIS A 30 -10.03 -2.48 -11.58
C HIS A 30 -9.81 -1.08 -11.01
N GLU A 31 -9.05 -0.94 -9.96
CA GLU A 31 -8.68 0.35 -9.36
C GLU A 31 -7.68 1.14 -10.22
N PHE A 32 -6.59 0.50 -10.66
CA PHE A 32 -5.42 1.18 -11.23
C PHE A 32 -5.31 1.10 -12.76
N ASN A 33 -5.97 0.12 -13.41
CA ASN A 33 -5.86 -0.07 -14.85
C ASN A 33 -7.17 0.24 -15.59
N THR A 34 -8.29 -0.37 -15.17
CA THR A 34 -9.57 -0.14 -15.85
C THR A 34 -10.33 1.06 -15.28
N HIS A 35 -9.97 1.51 -14.08
CA HIS A 35 -10.59 2.62 -13.36
C HIS A 35 -12.11 2.45 -13.24
N ASN A 36 -12.56 1.25 -12.91
CA ASN A 36 -13.97 0.87 -12.93
C ASN A 36 -14.50 0.59 -11.51
N THR A 37 -15.20 1.56 -10.94
CA THR A 37 -15.81 1.45 -9.61
C THR A 37 -16.76 0.28 -9.46
N ASP A 38 -17.58 -0.01 -10.47
CA ASP A 38 -18.57 -1.09 -10.39
C ASP A 38 -17.88 -2.47 -10.36
N GLU A 39 -16.85 -2.66 -11.18
CA GLU A 39 -16.06 -3.89 -11.20
C GLU A 39 -15.24 -4.02 -9.92
N THR A 40 -14.65 -2.94 -9.38
CA THR A 40 -13.97 -2.94 -8.07
C THR A 40 -14.93 -3.42 -6.97
N LEU A 41 -16.12 -2.84 -6.87
CA LEU A 41 -17.12 -3.23 -5.87
C LEU A 41 -17.68 -4.64 -6.07
N ALA A 42 -17.69 -5.16 -7.31
CA ALA A 42 -18.15 -6.53 -7.58
C ALA A 42 -17.22 -7.59 -6.97
N THR A 43 -15.94 -7.29 -6.78
CA THR A 43 -14.97 -8.17 -6.12
C THR A 43 -15.12 -8.19 -4.59
N MET A 44 -15.94 -7.31 -4.01
CA MET A 44 -16.10 -7.13 -2.56
C MET A 44 -17.43 -7.70 -2.06
N VAL A 45 -17.47 -8.10 -0.78
CA VAL A 45 -18.73 -8.44 -0.09
C VAL A 45 -19.57 -7.18 0.18
N ASP A 46 -20.86 -7.33 0.48
CA ASP A 46 -21.78 -6.20 0.67
C ASP A 46 -21.43 -5.35 1.89
N ASP A 47 -20.93 -5.97 2.95
CA ASP A 47 -20.50 -5.35 4.20
C ASP A 47 -18.98 -5.08 4.26
N ALA A 48 -18.30 -5.06 3.10
CA ALA A 48 -16.88 -4.77 3.04
C ALA A 48 -16.53 -3.37 3.56
N TYR A 49 -15.26 -3.21 3.98
CA TYR A 49 -14.76 -1.88 4.33
C TYR A 49 -13.30 -1.70 3.91
N VAL A 50 -12.93 -0.45 3.65
CA VAL A 50 -11.56 -0.02 3.36
C VAL A 50 -11.14 1.02 4.37
N ASN A 51 -9.93 0.90 4.87
CA ASN A 51 -9.38 1.81 5.86
C ASN A 51 -7.92 2.16 5.55
N HIS A 52 -7.69 3.37 5.07
CA HIS A 52 -6.36 3.98 4.95
C HIS A 52 -5.94 4.52 6.30
N ILE A 53 -5.21 3.73 7.06
CA ILE A 53 -4.92 3.96 8.48
C ILE A 53 -4.27 5.32 8.78
N PRO A 54 -3.29 5.82 7.98
CA PRO A 54 -2.60 7.08 8.33
C PRO A 54 -3.47 8.32 8.32
N VAL A 55 -4.57 8.32 7.53
CA VAL A 55 -5.42 9.51 7.32
C VAL A 55 -6.92 9.23 7.50
N LEU A 56 -7.28 8.00 7.89
CA LEU A 56 -8.65 7.56 8.19
C LEU A 56 -9.62 7.77 7.01
N THR A 57 -9.16 7.51 5.77
CA THR A 57 -9.99 7.55 4.57
C THR A 57 -10.41 6.15 4.14
N GLY A 58 -11.51 6.03 3.43
CA GLY A 58 -12.12 4.77 3.00
C GLY A 58 -13.63 4.82 3.15
N GLY A 59 -14.24 3.71 3.54
CA GLY A 59 -15.70 3.60 3.77
C GLY A 59 -16.11 2.24 4.26
N VAL A 60 -17.34 2.12 4.75
CA VAL A 60 -17.95 0.89 5.26
C VAL A 60 -19.23 0.59 4.50
N GLY A 61 -19.31 -0.61 3.90
CA GLY A 61 -20.44 -1.03 3.09
C GLY A 61 -20.44 -0.42 1.68
N LYS A 62 -21.27 -0.98 0.81
CA LYS A 62 -21.25 -0.65 -0.63
C LYS A 62 -21.51 0.82 -0.94
N ASP A 63 -22.33 1.51 -0.19
CA ASP A 63 -22.72 2.89 -0.50
C ASP A 63 -21.55 3.85 -0.22
N GLU A 64 -20.92 3.75 0.95
CA GLU A 64 -19.75 4.58 1.29
C GLU A 64 -18.54 4.23 0.40
N LEU A 65 -18.31 2.93 0.14
CA LEU A 65 -17.24 2.49 -0.75
C LEU A 65 -17.47 2.97 -2.19
N ARG A 66 -18.71 2.99 -2.68
CA ARG A 66 -19.04 3.55 -3.98
C ARG A 66 -18.70 5.04 -4.05
N GLU A 67 -19.05 5.80 -3.03
CA GLU A 67 -18.69 7.22 -2.96
C GLU A 67 -17.18 7.41 -2.91
N PHE A 68 -16.48 6.63 -2.07
CA PHE A 68 -15.04 6.68 -1.95
C PHE A 68 -14.33 6.37 -3.28
N TYR A 69 -14.62 5.23 -3.89
CA TYR A 69 -13.97 4.81 -5.13
C TYR A 69 -14.29 5.72 -6.32
N SER A 70 -15.58 6.13 -6.48
CA SER A 70 -15.99 6.91 -7.65
C SER A 70 -15.62 8.39 -7.58
N LYS A 71 -15.44 8.95 -6.37
CA LYS A 71 -15.21 10.40 -6.21
C LYS A 71 -13.85 10.76 -5.63
N ARG A 72 -13.23 9.88 -4.83
CA ARG A 72 -12.06 10.21 -4.04
C ARG A 72 -10.82 9.38 -4.36
N PHE A 73 -10.96 8.12 -4.75
CA PHE A 73 -9.83 7.22 -4.98
C PHE A 73 -9.47 7.11 -6.46
N ILE A 74 -10.32 6.48 -7.27
CA ILE A 74 -10.03 6.21 -8.69
C ILE A 74 -9.77 7.49 -9.50
N PRO A 75 -10.60 8.55 -9.45
CA PRO A 75 -10.36 9.77 -10.23
C PRO A 75 -9.24 10.65 -9.69
N GLN A 76 -8.74 10.36 -8.49
CA GLN A 76 -7.64 11.08 -7.85
C GLN A 76 -6.33 10.28 -7.84
N MET A 77 -6.18 9.35 -8.77
CA MET A 77 -4.94 8.59 -8.97
C MET A 77 -4.06 9.31 -10.00
N PRO A 78 -2.84 9.74 -9.61
CA PRO A 78 -1.92 10.37 -10.56
C PRO A 78 -1.60 9.45 -11.75
N PRO A 79 -1.50 9.98 -12.98
CA PRO A 79 -1.35 9.17 -14.19
C PRO A 79 -0.01 8.43 -14.29
N ASP A 80 0.99 8.83 -13.50
CA ASP A 80 2.31 8.19 -13.41
C ASP A 80 2.45 7.30 -12.16
N THR A 81 1.33 6.85 -11.60
CA THR A 81 1.34 5.95 -10.45
C THR A 81 1.94 4.60 -10.83
N GLU A 82 2.89 4.14 -9.99
CA GLU A 82 3.57 2.86 -10.12
C GLU A 82 3.55 2.12 -8.79
N MET A 83 3.39 0.80 -8.84
CA MET A 83 3.55 -0.08 -7.68
C MET A 83 4.65 -1.10 -7.98
N THR A 84 5.59 -1.24 -7.04
CA THR A 84 6.63 -2.27 -7.10
C THR A 84 6.46 -3.20 -5.91
N THR A 85 6.06 -4.42 -6.13
CA THR A 85 5.93 -5.44 -5.07
C THR A 85 7.29 -5.73 -4.45
N VAL A 86 7.34 -5.72 -3.12
CA VAL A 86 8.52 -6.11 -2.32
C VAL A 86 8.34 -7.54 -1.84
N SER A 87 7.20 -7.83 -1.22
CA SER A 87 6.86 -9.17 -0.77
C SER A 87 5.35 -9.38 -0.72
N ARG A 88 4.91 -10.65 -0.84
CA ARG A 88 3.51 -11.03 -0.69
C ARG A 88 3.42 -12.30 0.14
N THR A 89 2.52 -12.29 1.12
CA THR A 89 2.21 -13.46 1.95
C THR A 89 0.73 -13.78 1.85
N ILE A 90 0.40 -15.03 1.53
CA ILE A 90 -0.99 -15.48 1.36
C ILE A 90 -1.29 -16.56 2.40
N GLY A 91 -2.21 -16.25 3.29
CA GLY A 91 -2.75 -17.18 4.28
C GLY A 91 -3.96 -17.95 3.75
N ASN A 92 -4.80 -18.44 4.66
CA ASN A 92 -6.01 -19.18 4.28
C ASN A 92 -7.16 -18.27 3.82
N ASP A 93 -7.23 -17.05 4.36
CA ASP A 93 -8.32 -16.09 4.16
C ASP A 93 -7.84 -14.64 4.25
N GLN A 94 -6.53 -14.43 4.21
CA GLN A 94 -5.89 -13.13 4.28
C GLN A 94 -4.65 -13.09 3.42
N LEU A 95 -4.42 -11.95 2.77
CA LEU A 95 -3.21 -11.63 2.04
C LEU A 95 -2.57 -10.38 2.65
N VAL A 96 -1.25 -10.38 2.72
CA VAL A 96 -0.46 -9.19 3.03
C VAL A 96 0.43 -8.89 1.83
N ASP A 97 0.29 -7.69 1.27
CA ASP A 97 1.06 -7.22 0.13
C ASP A 97 1.92 -6.03 0.56
N GLU A 98 3.23 -6.19 0.49
CA GLU A 98 4.20 -5.14 0.75
C GLU A 98 4.70 -4.60 -0.58
N MET A 99 4.61 -3.29 -0.78
CA MET A 99 4.99 -2.65 -2.03
C MET A 99 5.61 -1.28 -1.81
N VAL A 100 6.28 -0.76 -2.83
CA VAL A 100 6.63 0.66 -2.92
C VAL A 100 5.67 1.31 -3.90
N PHE A 101 4.90 2.26 -3.36
CA PHE A 101 3.95 3.09 -4.10
C PHE A 101 4.63 4.39 -4.53
N LYS A 102 4.54 4.73 -5.82
CA LYS A 102 5.24 5.87 -6.41
C LYS A 102 4.28 6.70 -7.25
N PHE A 103 4.37 8.01 -7.13
CA PHE A 103 3.55 8.94 -7.91
C PHE A 103 4.16 10.34 -7.92
N THR A 104 3.75 11.18 -8.88
CA THR A 104 3.98 12.63 -8.82
C THR A 104 2.67 13.31 -8.41
N HIS A 105 2.70 14.11 -7.34
CA HIS A 105 1.53 14.79 -6.79
C HIS A 105 1.08 15.94 -7.71
N THR A 106 0.49 15.60 -8.86
CA THR A 106 0.05 16.54 -9.92
C THR A 106 -1.43 16.86 -9.88
N ILE A 107 -2.22 16.08 -9.12
CA ILE A 107 -3.67 16.23 -8.94
C ILE A 107 -4.02 16.13 -7.45
N PRO A 108 -5.22 16.58 -7.02
CA PRO A 108 -5.70 16.31 -5.65
C PRO A 108 -5.73 14.82 -5.34
N MET A 109 -5.32 14.43 -4.15
CA MET A 109 -5.31 13.05 -3.64
C MET A 109 -5.91 13.01 -2.24
N ASP A 110 -7.19 13.34 -2.11
CA ASP A 110 -7.86 13.45 -0.81
C ASP A 110 -7.80 12.16 0.03
N TRP A 111 -7.66 11.02 -0.63
CA TRP A 111 -7.54 9.73 0.02
C TRP A 111 -6.20 9.52 0.75
N MET A 112 -5.11 10.23 0.35
CA MET A 112 -3.79 10.17 0.95
C MET A 112 -3.36 11.53 1.54
N LEU A 113 -3.79 12.62 0.94
CA LEU A 113 -3.36 14.00 1.20
C LEU A 113 -4.57 14.95 1.31
N PRO A 114 -5.54 14.67 2.21
CA PRO A 114 -6.77 15.46 2.29
C PRO A 114 -6.47 16.95 2.51
N GLY A 115 -7.01 17.79 1.62
CA GLY A 115 -6.87 19.24 1.68
C GLY A 115 -5.50 19.80 1.26
N ILE A 116 -4.58 18.98 0.75
CA ILE A 116 -3.28 19.42 0.25
C ILE A 116 -3.36 19.66 -1.26
N ALA A 117 -3.08 20.88 -1.68
CA ALA A 117 -3.00 21.22 -3.10
C ALA A 117 -1.83 20.50 -3.79
N PRO A 118 -1.96 20.14 -5.09
CA PRO A 118 -0.90 19.49 -5.86
C PRO A 118 0.43 20.24 -5.78
N THR A 119 1.50 19.53 -5.43
CA THR A 119 2.84 20.12 -5.23
C THR A 119 3.76 19.92 -6.43
N GLY A 120 3.39 19.05 -7.37
CA GLY A 120 4.24 18.65 -8.50
C GLY A 120 5.45 17.80 -8.12
N LYS A 121 5.58 17.36 -6.87
CA LYS A 121 6.73 16.60 -6.39
C LYS A 121 6.52 15.09 -6.50
N ARG A 122 7.60 14.36 -6.80
CA ARG A 122 7.64 12.90 -6.79
C ARG A 122 7.67 12.37 -5.37
N VAL A 123 6.93 11.30 -5.12
CA VAL A 123 6.87 10.56 -3.86
C VAL A 123 7.09 9.09 -4.13
N GLU A 124 7.88 8.45 -3.27
CA GLU A 124 8.06 6.99 -3.19
C GLU A 124 7.90 6.59 -1.72
N VAL A 125 6.94 5.73 -1.41
CA VAL A 125 6.63 5.35 -0.03
C VAL A 125 6.37 3.84 0.08
N PRO A 126 6.95 3.15 1.10
CA PRO A 126 6.55 1.79 1.40
C PRO A 126 5.09 1.77 1.85
N LEU A 127 4.35 0.83 1.31
CA LEU A 127 2.93 0.65 1.60
C LEU A 127 2.67 -0.82 1.89
N VAL A 128 1.82 -1.10 2.88
CA VAL A 128 1.36 -2.45 3.20
C VAL A 128 -0.15 -2.49 3.11
N ALA A 129 -0.68 -3.39 2.30
CA ALA A 129 -2.09 -3.73 2.25
C ALA A 129 -2.31 -5.06 2.98
N ILE A 130 -3.22 -5.08 3.96
CA ILE A 130 -3.70 -6.29 4.63
C ILE A 130 -5.13 -6.52 4.17
N VAL A 131 -5.33 -7.56 3.38
CA VAL A 131 -6.59 -7.85 2.68
C VAL A 131 -7.21 -9.12 3.25
N ARG A 132 -8.44 -9.03 3.71
CA ARG A 132 -9.23 -10.15 4.21
C ARG A 132 -10.24 -10.62 3.15
N PHE A 133 -10.40 -11.93 3.04
CA PHE A 133 -11.37 -12.54 2.14
C PHE A 133 -12.46 -13.28 2.92
N LYS A 134 -13.66 -13.24 2.40
CA LYS A 134 -14.85 -13.93 2.93
C LYS A 134 -15.75 -14.32 1.75
N GLU A 135 -16.19 -15.56 1.71
CA GLU A 135 -17.13 -16.05 0.68
C GLU A 135 -16.63 -15.81 -0.77
N GLY A 136 -15.32 -15.97 -0.99
CA GLY A 136 -14.71 -15.77 -2.31
C GLY A 136 -14.64 -14.32 -2.78
N LYS A 137 -14.71 -13.33 -1.87
CA LYS A 137 -14.62 -11.89 -2.14
C LYS A 137 -13.78 -11.17 -1.09
N LEU A 138 -13.37 -9.95 -1.39
CA LEU A 138 -12.72 -9.09 -0.42
C LEU A 138 -13.72 -8.64 0.66
N ALA A 139 -13.32 -8.80 1.92
CA ALA A 139 -14.11 -8.38 3.07
C ALA A 139 -13.60 -7.08 3.69
N HIS A 140 -12.29 -6.89 3.71
CA HIS A 140 -11.72 -5.59 4.08
C HIS A 140 -10.30 -5.41 3.57
N GLU A 141 -9.90 -4.14 3.55
CA GLU A 141 -8.53 -3.69 3.33
C GLU A 141 -8.10 -2.74 4.45
N HIS A 142 -6.96 -3.04 5.06
CA HIS A 142 -6.23 -2.10 5.92
C HIS A 142 -4.94 -1.70 5.22
N ILE A 143 -4.81 -0.42 4.91
CA ILE A 143 -3.68 0.09 4.14
C ILE A 143 -2.85 1.03 5.00
N TYR A 144 -1.57 0.74 5.08
CA TYR A 144 -0.59 1.43 5.91
C TYR A 144 0.52 2.03 5.07
N TRP A 145 0.91 3.24 5.39
CA TRP A 145 2.13 3.86 4.88
C TRP A 145 2.68 4.85 5.90
N ASP A 146 3.91 5.31 5.71
CA ASP A 146 4.49 6.38 6.53
C ASP A 146 4.08 7.76 5.99
N GLN A 147 3.06 8.35 6.62
CA GLN A 147 2.57 9.69 6.25
C GLN A 147 3.63 10.77 6.48
N ALA A 148 4.48 10.64 7.49
CA ALA A 148 5.55 11.59 7.72
C ALA A 148 6.56 11.59 6.56
N SER A 149 6.92 10.42 6.05
CA SER A 149 7.77 10.27 4.86
C SER A 149 7.16 10.96 3.63
N VAL A 150 5.86 10.78 3.40
CA VAL A 150 5.15 11.46 2.30
C VAL A 150 5.24 12.98 2.46
N LEU A 151 4.93 13.52 3.65
CA LEU A 151 4.96 14.96 3.91
C LEU A 151 6.37 15.56 3.79
N VAL A 152 7.42 14.82 4.19
CA VAL A 152 8.83 15.23 4.00
C VAL A 152 9.15 15.38 2.52
N GLN A 153 8.80 14.37 1.69
CA GLN A 153 9.08 14.39 0.25
C GLN A 153 8.32 15.52 -0.46
N LEU A 154 7.13 15.84 -0.01
CA LEU A 154 6.36 16.98 -0.50
C LEU A 154 6.88 18.35 0.02
N GLY A 155 7.82 18.35 0.98
CA GLY A 155 8.36 19.58 1.59
C GLY A 155 7.39 20.28 2.53
N LEU A 156 6.43 19.52 3.06
CA LEU A 156 5.42 19.98 4.02
C LEU A 156 5.83 19.69 5.48
N LEU A 157 6.84 18.82 5.66
CA LEU A 157 7.41 18.48 6.95
C LEU A 157 8.93 18.61 6.90
N ASP A 158 9.52 19.32 7.87
CA ASP A 158 10.96 19.49 7.97
C ASP A 158 11.61 18.29 8.67
N ALA A 159 12.34 17.48 7.90
CA ALA A 159 13.10 16.34 8.41
C ALA A 159 14.37 16.73 9.19
N ALA A 160 14.83 17.98 9.15
CA ALA A 160 16.08 18.39 9.82
C ALA A 160 15.97 18.30 11.34
N THR A 161 14.80 18.59 11.87
CA THR A 161 14.55 18.69 13.32
C THR A 161 13.77 17.49 13.90
N LEU A 162 13.26 16.61 13.04
CA LEU A 162 12.40 15.48 13.43
C LEU A 162 13.04 14.13 13.10
N PRO A 163 12.75 13.07 13.87
CA PRO A 163 13.26 11.73 13.61
C PRO A 163 12.44 11.01 12.52
N VAL A 164 12.32 11.62 11.35
CA VAL A 164 11.56 11.12 10.20
C VAL A 164 12.46 10.91 9.00
N ALA A 165 12.15 9.89 8.20
CA ALA A 165 12.79 9.63 6.91
C ALA A 165 11.94 10.22 5.77
N GLY A 166 12.56 10.40 4.61
CA GLY A 166 11.87 10.70 3.36
C GLY A 166 11.87 9.49 2.42
N ILE A 167 12.34 9.69 1.21
CA ILE A 167 12.42 8.65 0.16
C ILE A 167 13.30 7.45 0.55
N GLU A 168 14.19 7.62 1.53
CA GLU A 168 15.14 6.59 1.97
C GLU A 168 14.44 5.34 2.49
N SER A 169 13.24 5.48 3.09
CA SER A 169 12.43 4.36 3.57
C SER A 169 12.01 3.44 2.42
N ALA A 170 11.52 4.00 1.32
CA ALA A 170 11.13 3.25 0.13
C ALA A 170 12.33 2.57 -0.54
N ARG A 171 13.43 3.30 -0.69
CA ARG A 171 14.66 2.77 -1.28
C ARG A 171 15.21 1.61 -0.48
N LYS A 172 15.19 1.72 0.86
CA LYS A 172 15.67 0.66 1.73
C LYS A 172 14.77 -0.57 1.76
N ALA A 173 13.46 -0.41 1.53
CA ALA A 173 12.56 -1.55 1.35
C ALA A 173 12.90 -2.37 0.10
N LEU A 174 13.35 -1.69 -0.97
CA LEU A 174 13.78 -2.34 -2.22
C LEU A 174 15.21 -2.88 -2.16
N ASP A 175 16.09 -2.22 -1.41
CA ASP A 175 17.51 -2.59 -1.25
C ASP A 175 17.92 -2.56 0.24
N PRO A 176 17.85 -3.70 0.94
CA PRO A 176 18.19 -3.78 2.36
C PRO A 176 19.68 -3.50 2.65
N SER A 177 20.56 -3.48 1.64
CA SER A 177 21.99 -3.17 1.80
C SER A 177 22.25 -1.68 2.05
N LEU A 178 21.30 -0.80 1.75
CA LEU A 178 21.41 0.64 2.01
C LEU A 178 21.60 0.95 3.50
N PRO A 179 22.22 2.10 3.86
CA PRO A 179 22.59 2.43 5.23
C PRO A 179 21.42 2.35 6.22
N SER A 180 21.68 1.81 7.40
CA SER A 180 20.78 1.82 8.56
C SER A 180 21.26 2.84 9.60
N ASN A 181 20.34 3.26 10.49
CA ASN A 181 20.65 4.06 11.68
C ASN A 181 21.13 5.51 11.38
N GLU A 182 20.87 6.06 10.19
CA GLU A 182 21.28 7.43 9.84
C GLU A 182 20.67 8.47 10.78
N LEU A 183 19.40 8.33 11.14
CA LEU A 183 18.73 9.22 12.10
C LEU A 183 19.37 9.16 13.48
N MET A 184 19.79 7.97 13.94
CA MET A 184 20.50 7.80 15.21
C MET A 184 21.88 8.49 15.17
N ARG A 185 22.63 8.31 14.06
CA ARG A 185 23.91 9.00 13.86
C ARG A 185 23.77 10.52 13.82
N ARG A 186 22.73 11.03 13.15
CA ARG A 186 22.43 12.47 13.14
C ARG A 186 22.18 13.01 14.55
N ALA A 187 21.34 12.32 15.34
CA ALA A 187 21.04 12.71 16.71
C ALA A 187 22.26 12.71 17.63
N SER A 188 23.25 11.83 17.38
CA SER A 188 24.49 11.76 18.18
C SER A 188 25.50 12.86 17.85
N ARG A 189 25.41 13.50 16.69
CA ARG A 189 26.29 14.60 16.27
C ARG A 189 25.80 15.98 16.75
N GLY A 190 24.56 16.07 17.19
CA GLY A 190 23.96 17.32 17.68
C GLY A 190 24.03 17.48 19.22
N LYS A 191 24.71 16.52 19.88
CA LYS A 191 25.04 16.59 21.30
C LYS A 191 26.52 16.92 21.47
#